data_d4b3298f136635f840e2723c995d3e1b
#
_entry.id   d4b3298f136635f840e2723c995d3e1b
#
_cell.length_a   1.000
_cell.length_b   1.000
_cell.length_c   1.000
_cell.angle_alpha   90.00
_cell.angle_beta   90.00
_cell.angle_gamma   90.00
#
_symmetry.space_group_name_H-M   'P 1'
#
loop_
_entity.id
_entity.type
_entity.pdbx_description
1 polymer ?
#
loop_
_entity_poly.entity_id
_entity_poly.type
_entity_poly.pdbx_seq_one_letter_code
_entity_poly.pdbx_strand_id
1 'polypeptide(L)'
;EGGELVDPTLFREICGSIAYSAITCRIDVALAIRELSKHMVTPNTTHMAAARQCVSYLLGTKDVGITYEHGDAVGIHGQVVVNGDVEYFVDASFAEDLFTRISVSGYASHKNKGAITWGAKGQGKVALSSSDAELRALAECMRECNWLRKLMRETHDDPAVRSSERALPASKVFEDNRSVIKWVENPCAHSRVKHIDVPLKALRQSWTEDQEIDIIFIETHKQLGDALTKTLTPTKHWGLFKSLMNLPIPMQA
;
A
#
# COMPACT_ATOMS: atom_id res chain seq x y z
N GLU A 1 5.39 -6.42 26.47
CA GLU A 1 4.70 -6.85 27.72
C GLU A 1 5.61 -6.48 28.89
N GLY A 2 5.43 -5.36 29.58
CA GLY A 2 6.22 -5.08 30.78
C GLY A 2 6.72 -3.65 30.90
N GLY A 3 5.94 -2.67 30.53
CA GLY A 3 6.20 -1.27 30.84
C GLY A 3 5.11 -0.71 31.74
N GLU A 4 5.42 0.30 32.55
CA GLU A 4 4.42 1.07 33.29
C GLU A 4 3.43 1.73 32.33
N LEU A 5 2.16 1.82 32.74
CA LEU A 5 1.14 2.50 31.97
C LEU A 5 1.47 4.00 31.88
N VAL A 6 1.23 4.57 30.71
CA VAL A 6 1.40 6.00 30.48
C VAL A 6 0.06 6.66 30.15
N ASP A 7 0.02 7.99 30.21
CA ASP A 7 -1.18 8.75 29.86
C ASP A 7 -1.64 8.44 28.43
N PRO A 8 -2.81 7.81 28.24
CA PRO A 8 -3.31 7.46 26.92
C PRO A 8 -3.72 8.69 26.11
N THR A 9 -4.00 9.83 26.74
CA THR A 9 -4.34 11.08 26.04
C THR A 9 -3.13 11.62 25.30
N LEU A 10 -2.01 11.78 26.00
CA LEU A 10 -0.75 12.23 25.42
C LEU A 10 -0.26 11.26 24.32
N PHE A 11 -0.39 9.93 24.56
CA PHE A 11 0.00 8.95 23.56
C PHE A 11 -0.83 9.10 22.27
N ARG A 12 -2.16 9.28 22.38
CA ARG A 12 -3.06 9.51 21.26
C ARG A 12 -2.77 10.80 20.50
N GLU A 13 -2.42 11.87 21.17
CA GLU A 13 -2.04 13.14 20.55
C GLU A 13 -0.77 12.98 19.69
N ILE A 14 0.25 12.30 20.22
CA ILE A 14 1.48 12.01 19.46
C ILE A 14 1.17 11.12 18.27
N CYS A 15 0.43 10.03 18.47
CA CYS A 15 0.05 9.12 17.38
C CYS A 15 -0.80 9.82 16.31
N GLY A 16 -1.71 10.71 16.70
CA GLY A 16 -2.50 11.52 15.77
C GLY A 16 -1.65 12.43 14.89
N SER A 17 -0.63 13.06 15.47
CA SER A 17 0.33 13.90 14.71
C SER A 17 1.16 13.08 13.72
N ILE A 18 1.63 11.90 14.14
CA ILE A 18 2.35 10.97 13.24
C ILE A 18 1.41 10.48 12.12
N ALA A 19 0.15 10.11 12.47
CA ALA A 19 -0.85 9.65 11.52
C ALA A 19 -1.14 10.69 10.44
N TYR A 20 -1.28 11.95 10.82
CA TYR A 20 -1.46 13.05 9.85
C TYR A 20 -0.31 13.12 8.85
N SER A 21 0.93 13.05 9.31
CA SER A 21 2.10 13.02 8.44
C SER A 21 2.09 11.77 7.53
N ALA A 22 1.76 10.60 8.10
CA ALA A 22 1.73 9.34 7.39
C ALA A 22 0.72 9.30 6.24
N ILE A 23 -0.44 9.93 6.38
CA ILE A 23 -1.50 9.93 5.35
C ILE A 23 -1.34 11.07 4.33
N THR A 24 -0.57 12.10 4.63
CA THR A 24 -0.43 13.26 3.75
C THR A 24 0.81 13.21 2.85
N CYS A 25 1.98 12.87 3.39
CA CYS A 25 3.24 12.96 2.64
C CYS A 25 4.36 12.02 3.10
N ARG A 26 4.17 11.28 4.21
CA ARG A 26 5.21 10.44 4.82
C ARG A 26 4.77 8.96 4.81
N ILE A 27 4.69 8.38 3.62
CA ILE A 27 4.39 6.95 3.42
C ILE A 27 5.33 6.03 4.21
N ASP A 28 6.56 6.46 4.45
CA ASP A 28 7.62 5.74 5.15
C ASP A 28 7.33 5.48 6.64
N VAL A 29 6.39 6.18 7.25
CA VAL A 29 5.95 5.93 8.62
C VAL A 29 4.55 5.29 8.71
N ALA A 30 3.94 4.93 7.58
CA ALA A 30 2.58 4.39 7.54
C ALA A 30 2.45 3.06 8.32
N LEU A 31 3.41 2.14 8.18
CA LEU A 31 3.42 0.90 8.95
C LEU A 31 3.69 1.16 10.44
N ALA A 32 4.60 2.07 10.77
CA ALA A 32 4.92 2.40 12.15
C ALA A 32 3.71 2.95 12.91
N ILE A 33 2.96 3.90 12.31
CA ILE A 33 1.76 4.41 12.97
C ILE A 33 0.64 3.38 13.05
N ARG A 34 0.52 2.50 12.07
CA ARG A 34 -0.41 1.37 12.16
C ARG A 34 -0.11 0.49 13.37
N GLU A 35 1.16 0.17 13.63
CA GLU A 35 1.56 -0.62 14.81
C GLU A 35 1.28 0.12 16.12
N LEU A 36 1.66 1.39 16.23
CA LEU A 36 1.39 2.21 17.39
C LEU A 36 -0.11 2.33 17.71
N SER A 37 -0.95 2.38 16.66
CA SER A 37 -2.40 2.52 16.80
C SER A 37 -3.08 1.35 17.54
N LYS A 38 -2.45 0.18 17.57
CA LYS A 38 -2.95 -0.98 18.34
C LYS A 38 -3.00 -0.73 19.86
N HIS A 39 -2.21 0.22 20.33
CA HIS A 39 -1.97 0.45 21.77
C HIS A 39 -2.60 1.74 22.31
N MET A 40 -3.49 2.40 21.53
CA MET A 40 -4.10 3.68 21.91
C MET A 40 -4.99 3.62 23.17
N VAL A 41 -5.47 2.44 23.56
CA VAL A 41 -6.35 2.28 24.74
C VAL A 41 -5.52 2.13 26.02
N THR A 42 -4.50 1.29 25.99
CA THR A 42 -3.65 0.96 27.15
C THR A 42 -2.17 1.04 26.80
N PRO A 43 -1.66 2.25 26.49
CA PRO A 43 -0.25 2.41 26.16
C PRO A 43 0.64 2.24 27.41
N ASN A 44 1.87 1.76 27.19
CA ASN A 44 2.90 1.66 28.21
C ASN A 44 4.16 2.42 27.80
N THR A 45 5.17 2.44 28.68
CA THR A 45 6.44 3.16 28.45
C THR A 45 7.17 2.71 27.20
N THR A 46 7.07 1.42 26.83
CA THR A 46 7.68 0.89 25.58
C THR A 46 7.00 1.47 24.34
N HIS A 47 5.64 1.53 24.36
CA HIS A 47 4.88 2.12 23.25
C HIS A 47 5.16 3.62 23.12
N MET A 48 5.27 4.33 24.25
CA MET A 48 5.61 5.75 24.27
C MET A 48 7.03 6.00 23.73
N ALA A 49 8.00 5.15 24.07
CA ALA A 49 9.35 5.23 23.53
C ALA A 49 9.37 5.05 22.00
N ALA A 50 8.62 4.05 21.48
CA ALA A 50 8.48 3.84 20.06
C ALA A 50 7.82 5.03 19.33
N ALA A 51 6.78 5.63 19.91
CA ALA A 51 6.14 6.82 19.37
C ALA A 51 7.12 8.02 19.32
N ARG A 52 7.88 8.25 20.39
CA ARG A 52 8.93 9.28 20.42
C ARG A 52 10.04 9.04 19.42
N GLN A 53 10.45 7.78 19.21
CA GLN A 53 11.42 7.42 18.17
C GLN A 53 10.90 7.78 16.78
N CYS A 54 9.61 7.50 16.49
CA CYS A 54 8.98 7.88 15.23
C CYS A 54 8.98 9.40 15.03
N VAL A 55 8.67 10.19 16.09
CA VAL A 55 8.75 11.66 16.04
C VAL A 55 10.20 12.12 15.78
N SER A 56 11.18 11.53 16.46
CA SER A 56 12.60 11.85 16.24
C SER A 56 13.04 11.56 14.81
N TYR A 57 12.59 10.44 14.25
CA TYR A 57 12.82 10.11 12.84
C TYR A 57 12.21 11.16 11.90
N LEU A 58 10.95 11.55 12.11
CA LEU A 58 10.29 12.60 11.32
C LEU A 58 11.02 13.93 11.40
N LEU A 59 11.48 14.32 12.58
CA LEU A 59 12.27 15.56 12.80
C LEU A 59 13.63 15.48 12.09
N GLY A 60 14.31 14.36 12.18
CA GLY A 60 15.61 14.13 11.52
C GLY A 60 15.51 14.04 10.00
N THR A 61 14.30 13.81 9.47
CA THR A 61 14.02 13.69 8.03
C THR A 61 12.94 14.67 7.56
N LYS A 62 12.86 15.85 8.19
CA LYS A 62 11.81 16.85 7.93
C LYS A 62 11.79 17.38 6.49
N ASP A 63 12.93 17.32 5.80
CA ASP A 63 13.09 17.78 4.42
C ASP A 63 12.83 16.65 3.39
N VAL A 64 12.44 15.46 3.87
CA VAL A 64 12.08 14.32 3.02
C VAL A 64 10.58 14.36 2.72
N GLY A 65 10.23 14.34 1.45
CA GLY A 65 8.86 14.35 0.96
C GLY A 65 8.74 13.62 -0.37
N ILE A 66 7.52 13.45 -0.87
CA ILE A 66 7.28 12.82 -2.16
C ILE A 66 7.59 13.82 -3.27
N THR A 67 8.36 13.40 -4.26
CA THR A 67 8.71 14.21 -5.44
C THR A 67 8.01 13.66 -6.68
N TYR A 68 7.37 14.52 -7.44
CA TYR A 68 6.72 14.16 -8.69
C TYR A 68 7.49 14.75 -9.87
N GLU A 69 7.63 13.98 -10.95
CA GLU A 69 8.24 14.45 -12.19
C GLU A 69 7.17 14.70 -13.26
N HIS A 70 7.39 15.74 -14.07
CA HIS A 70 6.52 16.06 -15.19
C HIS A 70 6.99 15.31 -16.45
N GLY A 71 6.04 14.80 -17.23
CA GLY A 71 6.29 14.16 -18.53
C GLY A 71 6.17 12.64 -18.53
N ASP A 72 6.49 12.03 -19.67
CA ASP A 72 6.51 10.57 -19.79
C ASP A 72 7.64 10.01 -18.93
N ALA A 73 7.25 9.36 -17.85
CA ALA A 73 8.20 8.82 -16.89
C ALA A 73 8.57 7.40 -17.28
N VAL A 74 9.84 7.05 -17.10
CA VAL A 74 10.22 5.64 -17.01
C VAL A 74 9.73 5.13 -15.66
N GLY A 75 8.90 4.11 -15.65
CA GLY A 75 8.40 3.48 -14.41
C GLY A 75 9.56 2.93 -13.57
N ILE A 76 9.29 2.60 -12.31
CA ILE A 76 10.27 2.14 -11.33
C ILE A 76 11.11 0.96 -11.84
N HIS A 77 10.55 0.15 -12.73
CA HIS A 77 11.23 -1.03 -13.33
C HIS A 77 11.71 -0.81 -14.76
N GLY A 78 11.86 0.46 -15.21
CA GLY A 78 12.40 0.78 -16.52
C GLY A 78 11.40 0.69 -17.68
N GLN A 79 10.12 0.38 -17.43
CA GLN A 79 9.07 0.43 -18.45
C GLN A 79 8.68 1.88 -18.74
N VAL A 80 8.29 2.15 -19.99
CA VAL A 80 7.70 3.44 -20.34
C VAL A 80 6.31 3.52 -19.72
N VAL A 81 6.11 4.47 -18.82
CA VAL A 81 4.80 4.80 -18.26
C VAL A 81 4.27 5.98 -19.05
N VAL A 82 3.23 5.74 -19.81
CA VAL A 82 2.55 6.80 -20.56
C VAL A 82 1.93 7.79 -19.56
N ASN A 83 2.02 9.07 -19.86
CA ASN A 83 1.46 10.13 -19.02
C ASN A 83 -0.03 9.83 -18.72
N GLY A 84 -0.34 9.48 -17.48
CA GLY A 84 -1.69 9.06 -17.07
C GLY A 84 -1.79 7.67 -16.44
N ASP A 85 -0.85 6.77 -16.70
CA ASP A 85 -0.84 5.44 -16.08
C ASP A 85 -0.62 5.52 -14.56
N VAL A 86 -1.38 4.73 -13.83
CA VAL A 86 -1.18 4.53 -12.39
C VAL A 86 -0.72 3.10 -12.16
N GLU A 87 0.35 2.95 -11.41
CA GLU A 87 0.91 1.66 -11.01
C GLU A 87 0.58 1.42 -9.55
N TYR A 88 0.14 0.22 -9.21
CA TYR A 88 -0.13 -0.22 -7.84
C TYR A 88 0.80 -1.35 -7.46
N PHE A 89 1.37 -1.28 -6.26
CA PHE A 89 2.14 -2.33 -5.63
C PHE A 89 1.36 -2.82 -4.43
N VAL A 90 1.02 -4.11 -4.41
CA VAL A 90 0.19 -4.70 -3.37
C VAL A 90 0.88 -5.91 -2.76
N ASP A 91 0.81 -6.02 -1.44
CA ASP A 91 1.40 -7.12 -0.67
C ASP A 91 0.56 -7.39 0.58
N ALA A 92 0.69 -8.60 1.14
CA ALA A 92 0.16 -8.92 2.45
C ALA A 92 1.17 -9.63 3.34
N SER A 93 1.27 -9.24 4.60
CA SER A 93 1.92 -10.07 5.61
C SER A 93 0.93 -11.09 6.15
N PHE A 94 1.29 -12.38 6.10
CA PHE A 94 0.43 -13.45 6.58
C PHE A 94 0.58 -13.70 8.07
N ALA A 95 -0.51 -13.46 8.84
CA ALA A 95 -0.62 -13.82 10.26
C ALA A 95 0.57 -13.36 11.13
N GLU A 96 1.14 -12.17 10.82
CA GLU A 96 2.34 -11.64 11.48
C GLU A 96 2.06 -11.19 12.92
N ASP A 97 0.86 -10.73 13.22
CA ASP A 97 0.45 -10.40 14.58
C ASP A 97 0.37 -11.67 15.43
N LEU A 98 1.25 -11.81 16.40
CA LEU A 98 1.39 -13.02 17.22
C LEU A 98 0.19 -13.32 18.10
N PHE A 99 -0.59 -12.29 18.49
CA PHE A 99 -1.74 -12.44 19.37
C PHE A 99 -3.03 -12.65 18.59
N THR A 100 -3.29 -11.80 17.62
CA THR A 100 -4.55 -11.82 16.85
C THR A 100 -4.47 -12.69 15.60
N ARG A 101 -3.27 -13.02 15.13
CA ARG A 101 -2.99 -13.71 13.86
C ARG A 101 -3.61 -12.98 12.66
N ILE A 102 -3.89 -11.69 12.81
CA ILE A 102 -4.40 -10.84 11.73
C ILE A 102 -3.27 -10.50 10.77
N SER A 103 -3.55 -10.69 9.49
CA SER A 103 -2.68 -10.29 8.38
C SER A 103 -2.77 -8.80 8.13
N VAL A 104 -1.74 -8.24 7.51
CA VAL A 104 -1.71 -6.84 7.07
C VAL A 104 -1.84 -6.77 5.57
N SER A 105 -2.74 -5.95 5.07
CA SER A 105 -2.79 -5.55 3.67
C SER A 105 -2.01 -4.25 3.50
N GLY A 106 -1.13 -4.21 2.50
CA GLY A 106 -0.38 -3.01 2.12
C GLY A 106 -0.55 -2.74 0.63
N TYR A 107 -0.77 -1.49 0.28
CA TYR A 107 -0.73 -1.05 -1.12
C TYR A 107 -0.14 0.35 -1.23
N ALA A 108 0.50 0.62 -2.34
CA ALA A 108 0.90 1.97 -2.74
C ALA A 108 0.59 2.16 -4.22
N SER A 109 -0.05 3.27 -4.57
CA SER A 109 -0.18 3.68 -5.97
C SER A 109 0.89 4.70 -6.33
N HIS A 110 1.34 4.65 -7.56
CA HIS A 110 2.46 5.41 -8.06
C HIS A 110 2.09 6.08 -9.38
N LYS A 111 2.36 7.37 -9.48
CA LYS A 111 2.16 8.17 -10.70
C LYS A 111 3.24 9.24 -10.78
N ASN A 112 3.74 9.50 -11.98
CA ASN A 112 4.79 10.50 -12.18
C ASN A 112 5.99 10.32 -11.22
N LYS A 113 6.39 9.06 -11.01
CA LYS A 113 7.46 8.59 -10.12
C LYS A 113 7.23 8.77 -8.61
N GLY A 114 6.14 9.38 -8.17
CA GLY A 114 5.81 9.56 -6.76
C GLY A 114 4.57 8.80 -6.34
N ALA A 115 4.51 8.35 -5.08
CA ALA A 115 3.33 7.74 -4.51
C ALA A 115 2.19 8.77 -4.37
N ILE A 116 0.95 8.39 -4.71
CA ILE A 116 -0.23 9.26 -4.63
C ILE A 116 -1.29 8.76 -3.64
N THR A 117 -1.47 7.44 -3.53
CA THR A 117 -2.28 6.85 -2.46
C THR A 117 -1.56 5.63 -1.89
N TRP A 118 -1.76 5.35 -0.63
CA TRP A 118 -1.17 4.20 0.05
C TRP A 118 -1.96 3.81 1.28
N GLY A 119 -1.78 2.58 1.73
CA GLY A 119 -2.39 2.07 2.94
C GLY A 119 -1.62 0.91 3.54
N ALA A 120 -1.61 0.87 4.88
CA ALA A 120 -1.14 -0.26 5.68
C ALA A 120 -2.23 -0.59 6.70
N LYS A 121 -2.98 -1.68 6.50
CA LYS A 121 -4.18 -1.96 7.28
C LYS A 121 -4.27 -3.41 7.71
N GLY A 122 -4.66 -3.64 8.97
CA GLY A 122 -5.00 -4.97 9.44
C GLY A 122 -6.26 -5.49 8.75
N GLN A 123 -6.23 -6.74 8.29
CA GLN A 123 -7.40 -7.40 7.70
C GLN A 123 -8.47 -7.64 8.77
N GLY A 124 -9.75 -7.44 8.44
CA GLY A 124 -10.85 -7.58 9.39
C GLY A 124 -11.13 -9.02 9.86
N LYS A 125 -10.50 -10.03 9.23
CA LYS A 125 -10.61 -11.45 9.56
C LYS A 125 -9.27 -12.12 9.38
N VAL A 126 -9.01 -13.17 10.16
CA VAL A 126 -7.83 -14.03 9.98
C VAL A 126 -7.87 -14.69 8.62
N ALA A 127 -6.79 -14.56 7.88
CA ALA A 127 -6.61 -15.25 6.60
C ALA A 127 -6.25 -16.72 6.83
N LEU A 128 -6.71 -17.60 5.97
CA LEU A 128 -6.48 -19.05 6.10
C LEU A 128 -5.19 -19.53 5.43
N SER A 129 -4.59 -18.68 4.60
CA SER A 129 -3.30 -18.93 3.93
C SER A 129 -2.66 -17.60 3.51
N SER A 130 -1.38 -17.63 3.12
CA SER A 130 -0.72 -16.46 2.54
C SER A 130 -1.45 -15.98 1.27
N SER A 131 -1.84 -16.89 0.39
CA SER A 131 -2.60 -16.50 -0.82
C SER A 131 -3.99 -15.94 -0.51
N ASP A 132 -4.65 -16.35 0.59
CA ASP A 132 -5.90 -15.72 1.05
C ASP A 132 -5.63 -14.29 1.54
N ALA A 133 -4.54 -14.08 2.28
CA ALA A 133 -4.14 -12.75 2.71
C ALA A 133 -3.83 -11.82 1.53
N GLU A 134 -3.08 -12.31 0.54
CA GLU A 134 -2.74 -11.57 -0.68
C GLU A 134 -3.99 -11.23 -1.51
N LEU A 135 -4.89 -12.18 -1.71
CA LEU A 135 -6.14 -11.91 -2.43
C LEU A 135 -7.00 -10.84 -1.76
N ARG A 136 -7.03 -10.80 -0.42
CA ARG A 136 -7.73 -9.75 0.34
C ARG A 136 -7.06 -8.39 0.16
N ALA A 137 -5.72 -8.35 0.17
CA ALA A 137 -4.96 -7.14 -0.08
C ALA A 137 -5.21 -6.62 -1.50
N LEU A 138 -5.19 -7.51 -2.49
CA LEU A 138 -5.48 -7.19 -3.88
C LEU A 138 -6.90 -6.63 -4.06
N ALA A 139 -7.91 -7.22 -3.39
CA ALA A 139 -9.28 -6.72 -3.42
C ALA A 139 -9.44 -5.37 -2.71
N GLU A 140 -8.64 -5.08 -1.68
CA GLU A 140 -8.60 -3.77 -1.03
C GLU A 140 -7.95 -2.72 -1.93
N CYS A 141 -6.83 -3.06 -2.56
CA CYS A 141 -6.15 -2.23 -3.55
C CYS A 141 -7.06 -1.92 -4.75
N MET A 142 -7.85 -2.87 -5.24
CA MET A 142 -8.80 -2.65 -6.33
C MET A 142 -9.85 -1.58 -5.97
N ARG A 143 -10.36 -1.56 -4.73
CA ARG A 143 -11.33 -0.51 -4.31
C ARG A 143 -10.71 0.88 -4.38
N GLU A 144 -9.47 1.00 -3.96
CA GLU A 144 -8.71 2.24 -4.06
C GLU A 144 -8.44 2.63 -5.52
N CYS A 145 -8.08 1.63 -6.34
CA CYS A 145 -7.89 1.81 -7.76
C CYS A 145 -9.16 2.38 -8.43
N ASN A 146 -10.32 1.78 -8.17
CA ASN A 146 -11.59 2.21 -8.73
C ASN A 146 -11.96 3.64 -8.29
N TRP A 147 -11.72 3.98 -7.02
CA TRP A 147 -11.92 5.35 -6.53
C TRP A 147 -11.01 6.35 -7.23
N LEU A 148 -9.70 6.06 -7.33
CA LEU A 148 -8.75 6.95 -7.97
C LEU A 148 -9.01 7.11 -9.47
N ARG A 149 -9.37 6.02 -10.17
CA ARG A 149 -9.77 6.06 -11.59
C ARG A 149 -10.99 6.97 -11.80
N LYS A 150 -12.00 6.84 -10.91
CA LYS A 150 -13.16 7.72 -10.94
C LYS A 150 -12.77 9.19 -10.75
N LEU A 151 -11.95 9.49 -9.75
CA LEU A 151 -11.44 10.84 -9.49
C LEU A 151 -10.68 11.39 -10.71
N MET A 152 -9.76 10.62 -11.27
CA MET A 152 -8.98 11.02 -12.44
C MET A 152 -9.86 11.28 -13.66
N ARG A 153 -10.88 10.45 -13.88
CA ARG A 153 -11.86 10.66 -14.96
C ARG A 153 -12.65 11.94 -14.76
N GLU A 154 -13.18 12.16 -13.56
CA GLU A 154 -14.02 13.35 -13.26
C GLU A 154 -13.23 14.66 -13.35
N THR A 155 -11.93 14.62 -13.06
CA THR A 155 -11.03 15.78 -13.09
C THR A 155 -10.28 15.93 -14.42
N HIS A 156 -10.50 15.05 -15.40
CA HIS A 156 -9.79 15.10 -16.68
C HIS A 156 -10.23 16.32 -17.51
N ASP A 157 -9.30 16.99 -18.20
CA ASP A 157 -9.60 18.18 -19.02
C ASP A 157 -10.50 17.85 -20.21
N ASP A 158 -10.31 16.69 -20.84
CA ASP A 158 -11.10 16.26 -22.00
C ASP A 158 -12.49 15.77 -21.59
N PRO A 159 -13.58 16.43 -22.07
CA PRO A 159 -14.94 15.98 -21.81
C PRO A 159 -15.26 14.58 -22.33
N ALA A 160 -14.60 14.11 -23.38
CA ALA A 160 -14.78 12.76 -23.90
C ALA A 160 -14.30 11.70 -22.90
N VAL A 161 -13.21 11.97 -22.19
CA VAL A 161 -12.71 11.11 -21.12
C VAL A 161 -13.65 11.11 -19.94
N ARG A 162 -14.17 12.28 -19.55
CA ARG A 162 -15.15 12.39 -18.45
C ARG A 162 -16.43 11.60 -18.70
N SER A 163 -16.86 11.50 -19.93
CA SER A 163 -18.13 10.84 -20.31
C SER A 163 -17.98 9.32 -20.54
N SER A 164 -16.77 8.77 -20.57
CA SER A 164 -16.53 7.36 -20.89
C SER A 164 -15.83 6.63 -19.76
N GLU A 165 -16.41 5.53 -19.28
CA GLU A 165 -15.80 4.67 -18.24
C GLU A 165 -14.51 3.98 -18.72
N ARG A 166 -14.37 3.77 -20.03
CA ARG A 166 -13.23 3.08 -20.63
C ARG A 166 -12.14 4.01 -21.21
N ALA A 167 -12.27 5.32 -21.02
CA ALA A 167 -11.34 6.28 -21.63
C ALA A 167 -9.95 6.33 -20.95
N LEU A 168 -9.83 5.82 -19.72
CA LEU A 168 -8.52 5.73 -19.05
C LEU A 168 -7.88 4.36 -19.33
N PRO A 169 -6.56 4.30 -19.51
CA PRO A 169 -5.84 3.03 -19.66
C PRO A 169 -6.03 2.17 -18.40
N ALA A 170 -5.90 0.85 -18.53
CA ALA A 170 -5.95 -0.06 -17.38
C ALA A 170 -4.84 0.29 -16.37
N SER A 171 -5.19 0.35 -15.09
CA SER A 171 -4.20 0.56 -14.04
C SER A 171 -3.40 -0.72 -13.82
N LYS A 172 -2.07 -0.62 -13.78
CA LYS A 172 -1.18 -1.76 -13.56
C LYS A 172 -1.14 -2.10 -12.07
N VAL A 173 -1.42 -3.35 -11.71
CA VAL A 173 -1.37 -3.84 -10.33
C VAL A 173 -0.32 -4.94 -10.23
N PHE A 174 0.76 -4.68 -9.51
CA PHE A 174 1.87 -5.61 -9.34
C PHE A 174 1.65 -6.51 -8.13
N GLU A 175 1.61 -7.82 -8.39
CA GLU A 175 1.39 -8.90 -7.43
C GLU A 175 2.52 -9.94 -7.53
N ASP A 176 3.11 -10.36 -6.41
CA ASP A 176 4.22 -11.32 -6.42
C ASP A 176 3.77 -12.78 -6.15
N ASN A 177 2.49 -12.98 -5.80
CA ASN A 177 1.93 -14.30 -5.56
C ASN A 177 1.26 -14.88 -6.83
N ARG A 178 2.00 -15.71 -7.54
CA ARG A 178 1.50 -16.39 -8.77
C ARG A 178 0.23 -17.21 -8.54
N SER A 179 -0.01 -17.71 -7.32
CA SER A 179 -1.22 -18.46 -7.02
C SER A 179 -2.45 -17.57 -7.02
N VAL A 180 -2.34 -16.35 -6.49
CA VAL A 180 -3.42 -15.36 -6.50
C VAL A 180 -3.75 -14.96 -7.93
N ILE A 181 -2.73 -14.65 -8.75
CA ILE A 181 -2.93 -14.32 -10.17
C ILE A 181 -3.69 -15.45 -10.89
N LYS A 182 -3.25 -16.71 -10.72
CA LYS A 182 -3.92 -17.87 -11.32
C LYS A 182 -5.37 -18.06 -10.81
N TRP A 183 -5.67 -17.71 -9.56
CA TRP A 183 -7.03 -17.77 -9.05
C TRP A 183 -7.95 -16.74 -9.70
N VAL A 184 -7.43 -15.57 -9.99
CA VAL A 184 -8.17 -14.52 -10.70
C VAL A 184 -8.36 -14.90 -12.18
N GLU A 185 -7.33 -15.40 -12.86
CA GLU A 185 -7.38 -15.81 -14.27
C GLU A 185 -8.34 -16.98 -14.52
N ASN A 186 -8.33 -18.00 -13.64
CA ASN A 186 -9.02 -19.25 -13.90
C ASN A 186 -10.37 -19.37 -13.19
N PRO A 187 -11.51 -19.34 -13.93
CA PRO A 187 -12.85 -19.48 -13.36
C PRO A 187 -13.10 -20.82 -12.64
N CYS A 188 -12.36 -21.86 -12.97
CA CYS A 188 -12.57 -23.21 -12.43
C CYS A 188 -11.85 -23.49 -11.11
N ALA A 189 -11.05 -22.55 -10.58
CA ALA A 189 -10.28 -22.73 -9.35
C ALA A 189 -11.11 -22.71 -8.04
N HIS A 190 -12.44 -22.81 -8.12
CA HIS A 190 -13.39 -22.47 -7.06
C HIS A 190 -13.50 -23.40 -5.86
N SER A 191 -13.04 -24.66 -5.93
CA SER A 191 -13.34 -25.62 -4.85
C SER A 191 -12.65 -25.32 -3.52
N ARG A 192 -11.51 -24.58 -3.54
CA ARG A 192 -10.70 -24.27 -2.36
C ARG A 192 -10.89 -22.85 -1.82
N VAL A 193 -11.61 -21.98 -2.54
CA VAL A 193 -11.68 -20.52 -2.24
C VAL A 193 -13.11 -20.01 -2.06
N LYS A 194 -14.07 -20.86 -1.74
CA LYS A 194 -15.49 -20.47 -1.58
C LYS A 194 -15.72 -19.30 -0.61
N HIS A 195 -14.90 -19.16 0.41
CA HIS A 195 -15.00 -18.09 1.42
C HIS A 195 -14.53 -16.71 0.92
N ILE A 196 -13.87 -16.65 -0.23
CA ILE A 196 -13.37 -15.44 -0.88
C ILE A 196 -13.91 -15.24 -2.30
N ASP A 197 -15.03 -15.91 -2.61
CA ASP A 197 -15.65 -15.92 -3.94
C ASP A 197 -16.05 -14.52 -4.40
N VAL A 198 -16.62 -13.69 -3.53
CA VAL A 198 -17.08 -12.33 -3.89
C VAL A 198 -15.91 -11.41 -4.28
N PRO A 199 -14.86 -11.26 -3.47
CA PRO A 199 -13.67 -10.51 -3.88
C PRO A 199 -13.04 -11.03 -5.17
N LEU A 200 -12.95 -12.34 -5.32
CA LEU A 200 -12.38 -12.98 -6.50
C LEU A 200 -13.17 -12.68 -7.77
N LYS A 201 -14.50 -12.73 -7.71
CA LYS A 201 -15.37 -12.37 -8.84
C LYS A 201 -15.25 -10.90 -9.22
N ALA A 202 -15.21 -10.01 -8.23
CA ALA A 202 -15.04 -8.59 -8.47
C ALA A 202 -13.70 -8.27 -9.15
N LEU A 203 -12.60 -8.87 -8.69
CA LEU A 203 -11.28 -8.75 -9.30
C LEU A 203 -11.28 -9.26 -10.75
N ARG A 204 -11.89 -10.41 -10.98
CA ARG A 204 -12.00 -10.99 -12.32
C ARG A 204 -12.78 -10.08 -13.25
N GLN A 205 -13.92 -9.57 -12.81
CA GLN A 205 -14.72 -8.62 -13.58
C GLN A 205 -13.90 -7.39 -13.97
N SER A 206 -13.25 -6.72 -13.02
CA SER A 206 -12.42 -5.54 -13.30
C SER A 206 -11.25 -5.82 -14.23
N TRP A 207 -10.66 -7.03 -14.17
CA TRP A 207 -9.53 -7.39 -15.03
C TRP A 207 -9.95 -7.84 -16.42
N THR A 208 -10.90 -8.80 -16.51
CA THR A 208 -11.18 -9.49 -17.79
C THR A 208 -12.35 -8.88 -18.57
N GLU A 209 -13.35 -8.34 -17.88
CA GLU A 209 -14.57 -7.83 -18.51
C GLU A 209 -14.50 -6.30 -18.68
N ASP A 210 -14.22 -5.57 -17.61
CA ASP A 210 -14.21 -4.11 -17.61
C ASP A 210 -12.89 -3.52 -18.10
N GLN A 211 -11.79 -4.31 -18.02
CA GLN A 211 -10.43 -3.91 -18.40
C GLN A 211 -9.94 -2.65 -17.68
N GLU A 212 -10.34 -2.49 -16.42
CA GLU A 212 -9.97 -1.36 -15.59
C GLU A 212 -8.61 -1.52 -14.92
N ILE A 213 -8.22 -2.78 -14.66
CA ILE A 213 -6.93 -3.15 -14.06
C ILE A 213 -6.21 -4.16 -14.94
N ASP A 214 -4.89 -4.21 -14.82
CA ASP A 214 -4.04 -5.25 -15.39
C ASP A 214 -3.14 -5.82 -14.30
N ILE A 215 -3.36 -7.08 -13.91
CA ILE A 215 -2.62 -7.73 -12.83
C ILE A 215 -1.35 -8.34 -13.40
N ILE A 216 -0.21 -7.82 -12.99
CA ILE A 216 1.11 -8.16 -13.53
C ILE A 216 1.94 -8.84 -12.44
N PHE A 217 2.54 -9.99 -12.76
CA PHE A 217 3.49 -10.62 -11.84
C PHE A 217 4.75 -9.78 -11.67
N ILE A 218 5.18 -9.60 -10.43
CA ILE A 218 6.45 -8.98 -10.07
C ILE A 218 7.27 -9.93 -9.18
N GLU A 219 8.59 -9.84 -9.28
CA GLU A 219 9.48 -10.58 -8.39
C GLU A 219 9.47 -9.95 -6.99
N THR A 220 9.43 -10.77 -5.95
CA THR A 220 9.30 -10.31 -4.54
C THR A 220 10.33 -9.25 -4.15
N HIS A 221 11.56 -9.31 -4.67
CA HIS A 221 12.58 -8.31 -4.35
C HIS A 221 12.30 -6.91 -4.96
N LYS A 222 11.40 -6.83 -5.93
CA LYS A 222 10.93 -5.58 -6.57
C LYS A 222 9.58 -5.11 -6.01
N GLN A 223 8.95 -5.89 -5.13
CA GLN A 223 7.65 -5.57 -4.56
C GLN A 223 7.75 -4.41 -3.57
N LEU A 224 7.25 -3.25 -3.96
CA LEU A 224 7.27 -2.06 -3.09
C LEU A 224 6.23 -2.12 -1.97
N GLY A 225 5.18 -2.93 -2.12
CA GLY A 225 4.17 -3.21 -1.11
C GLY A 225 4.75 -3.79 0.19
N ASP A 226 5.90 -4.52 0.11
CA ASP A 226 6.65 -5.04 1.26
C ASP A 226 6.92 -3.95 2.33
N ALA A 227 7.14 -2.71 1.89
CA ALA A 227 7.42 -1.59 2.78
C ALA A 227 6.26 -1.23 3.72
N LEU A 228 5.04 -1.61 3.35
CA LEU A 228 3.80 -1.28 4.08
C LEU A 228 3.25 -2.46 4.89
N THR A 229 3.87 -3.63 4.77
CA THR A 229 3.37 -4.87 5.39
C THR A 229 4.39 -5.53 6.30
N LYS A 230 5.71 -5.34 6.09
CA LYS A 230 6.78 -6.08 6.76
C LYS A 230 7.74 -5.15 7.49
N THR A 231 8.19 -5.56 8.65
CA THR A 231 9.31 -4.91 9.35
C THR A 231 10.59 -5.16 8.57
N LEU A 232 11.22 -4.11 8.10
CA LEU A 232 12.40 -4.16 7.23
C LEU A 232 13.66 -3.72 7.95
N THR A 233 14.83 -4.20 7.48
CA THR A 233 16.11 -3.62 7.87
C THR A 233 16.20 -2.16 7.38
N PRO A 234 16.94 -1.27 8.08
CA PRO A 234 17.04 0.14 7.68
C PRO A 234 17.42 0.34 6.21
N THR A 235 18.37 -0.45 5.70
CA THR A 235 18.82 -0.37 4.29
C THR A 235 17.71 -0.74 3.31
N LYS A 236 16.98 -1.86 3.57
CA LYS A 236 15.85 -2.28 2.72
C LYS A 236 14.71 -1.27 2.80
N HIS A 237 14.38 -0.79 4.00
CA HIS A 237 13.39 0.25 4.24
C HIS A 237 13.65 1.48 3.37
N TRP A 238 14.84 2.09 3.49
CA TRP A 238 15.20 3.25 2.68
C TRP A 238 15.23 2.96 1.18
N GLY A 239 15.68 1.77 0.77
CA GLY A 239 15.70 1.38 -0.64
C GLY A 239 14.30 1.42 -1.27
N LEU A 240 13.29 0.84 -0.60
CA LEU A 240 11.92 0.82 -1.09
C LEU A 240 11.26 2.21 -1.03
N PHE A 241 11.44 2.95 0.07
CA PHE A 241 10.83 4.28 0.20
C PHE A 241 11.46 5.33 -0.71
N LYS A 242 12.76 5.23 -1.03
CA LYS A 242 13.36 6.06 -2.08
C LYS A 242 12.61 5.90 -3.41
N SER A 243 12.28 4.67 -3.78
CA SER A 243 11.53 4.41 -5.01
C SER A 243 10.10 4.94 -4.92
N LEU A 244 9.40 4.69 -3.81
CA LEU A 244 8.01 5.14 -3.60
C LEU A 244 7.88 6.66 -3.54
N MET A 245 8.86 7.36 -2.96
CA MET A 245 8.82 8.80 -2.75
C MET A 245 9.59 9.56 -3.84
N ASN A 246 10.23 8.86 -4.76
CA ASN A 246 11.11 9.45 -5.78
C ASN A 246 12.16 10.38 -5.16
N LEU A 247 12.84 9.91 -4.12
CA LEU A 247 13.86 10.69 -3.45
C LEU A 247 15.13 10.74 -4.31
N PRO A 248 15.80 11.90 -4.40
CA PRO A 248 17.08 11.97 -5.07
C PRO A 248 18.08 11.02 -4.39
N ILE A 249 18.91 10.35 -5.20
CA ILE A 249 20.02 9.55 -4.69
C ILE A 249 20.92 10.55 -3.91
N PRO A 250 21.16 10.37 -2.61
CA PRO A 250 22.07 11.25 -1.92
C PRO A 250 23.42 11.17 -2.63
N MET A 251 23.94 12.33 -3.06
CA MET A 251 25.35 12.40 -3.43
C MET A 251 26.13 11.87 -2.22
N GLN A 252 26.89 10.81 -2.43
CA GLN A 252 27.77 10.27 -1.41
C GLN A 252 28.68 11.41 -0.92
N ALA A 253 28.48 11.79 0.34
CA ALA A 253 29.42 12.70 1.02
C ALA A 253 30.61 11.90 1.52
#